data_2a5720ff1458e63c8f28573c32cf4986
#
_entry.id   2a5720ff1458e63c8f28573c32cf4986
#
_cell.length_a   1.000
_cell.length_b   1.000
_cell.length_c   1.000
_cell.angle_alpha   90.00
_cell.angle_beta   90.00
_cell.angle_gamma   90.00
#
_symmetry.space_group_name_H-M   'P 1'
#
loop_
_entity.id
_entity.type
_entity.pdbx_description
1 polymer ?
#
loop_
_entity_poly.entity_id
_entity_poly.type
_entity_poly.pdbx_seq_one_letter_code
_entity_poly.pdbx_strand_id
1 'polypeptide(L)'
;MKRPNPTFLQKAPKIHSSRRRRTLIIVLITLGITMILMFFRKVSYDGQVYAQNFPELVGAAKRETTTYSEYRRPVHTTTESTTTETTTEATTILAPSLAPTTASETEATTTKQQNNSPDPIIENLNYTFKKATWHQTATYQKRAVLLDNLREKVRAVDIEQTYMRICFEFISLKNGDRIGYRNLEPVLPSGAYALPIELVWYDQYSKGKQDLAGVSTYNKNSKGAYSASYIGHTYRYGKQFFHRNSLNYAISKSDSIALNFVIESMDGMKKISPEINKISGYVSYEDAVLYQDYRSRRYKSGGRTSCYDMTNYIQYLYNGYINSPDIYQRMINDMYYNESVSPFKGAFAQDTPILHVQGKNSNMGAYIDCAIIDCEEPIGLVVYVETAYEEHANTIMQQIGGYVAEFVRNCYG
;
A
#
# COMPACT_ATOMS: atom_id res chain seq x y z
N MET A 1 31.64 -20.71 -84.52
CA MET A 1 31.40 -20.07 -83.22
C MET A 1 31.16 -21.17 -82.20
N LYS A 2 32.08 -21.38 -81.27
CA LYS A 2 32.07 -22.45 -80.24
C LYS A 2 31.40 -21.91 -78.99
N ARG A 3 30.37 -22.59 -78.42
CA ARG A 3 29.82 -22.35 -77.13
C ARG A 3 30.71 -22.82 -76.01
N PRO A 4 30.92 -22.12 -74.86
CA PRO A 4 31.67 -22.64 -73.73
C PRO A 4 30.80 -23.49 -72.83
N ASN A 5 31.41 -24.55 -72.22
CA ASN A 5 30.90 -25.55 -71.30
C ASN A 5 30.48 -24.91 -69.97
N PRO A 6 29.46 -25.47 -69.30
CA PRO A 6 29.07 -25.01 -67.94
C PRO A 6 30.02 -25.66 -66.90
N THR A 7 30.52 -24.79 -66.03
CA THR A 7 31.39 -25.09 -64.91
C THR A 7 30.64 -25.85 -63.81
N PHE A 8 31.34 -26.93 -63.35
CA PHE A 8 30.95 -27.77 -62.20
C PHE A 8 30.85 -26.95 -60.93
N LEU A 9 29.65 -26.84 -60.33
CA LEU A 9 29.43 -26.37 -58.98
C LEU A 9 29.66 -27.52 -57.99
N GLN A 10 30.79 -27.52 -57.31
CA GLN A 10 31.06 -28.40 -56.17
C GLN A 10 30.10 -28.09 -55.04
N LYS A 11 29.24 -29.06 -54.67
CA LYS A 11 28.40 -28.99 -53.46
C LYS A 11 29.28 -29.17 -52.21
N ALA A 12 29.34 -28.12 -51.39
CA ALA A 12 29.97 -28.15 -50.07
C ALA A 12 29.21 -29.09 -49.10
N PRO A 13 29.90 -29.79 -48.19
CA PRO A 13 29.27 -30.78 -47.31
C PRO A 13 28.50 -30.16 -46.18
N LYS A 14 27.17 -30.35 -46.15
CA LYS A 14 26.19 -29.82 -45.16
C LYS A 14 26.04 -30.67 -43.88
N ILE A 15 27.03 -31.43 -43.42
CA ILE A 15 26.80 -32.46 -42.39
C ILE A 15 27.25 -32.10 -40.98
N HIS A 16 28.05 -31.06 -40.75
CA HIS A 16 28.63 -30.82 -39.40
C HIS A 16 27.87 -29.83 -38.51
N SER A 17 26.89 -29.05 -38.99
CA SER A 17 26.21 -28.05 -38.19
C SER A 17 25.07 -28.61 -37.31
N SER A 18 24.42 -29.69 -37.70
CA SER A 18 23.26 -30.23 -36.96
C SER A 18 23.65 -30.99 -35.69
N ARG A 19 24.78 -31.69 -35.67
CA ARG A 19 25.24 -32.39 -34.44
C ARG A 19 25.64 -31.41 -33.35
N ARG A 20 26.41 -30.37 -33.67
CA ARG A 20 26.80 -29.34 -32.69
C ARG A 20 25.58 -28.59 -32.10
N ARG A 21 24.56 -28.27 -32.91
CA ARG A 21 23.33 -27.67 -32.42
C ARG A 21 22.55 -28.59 -31.48
N ARG A 22 22.44 -29.88 -31.80
CA ARG A 22 21.76 -30.85 -30.93
C ARG A 22 22.50 -31.02 -29.61
N THR A 23 23.82 -31.11 -29.60
CA THR A 23 24.63 -31.19 -28.38
C THR A 23 24.46 -29.91 -27.52
N LEU A 24 24.48 -28.73 -28.12
CA LEU A 24 24.26 -27.46 -27.39
C LEU A 24 22.88 -27.38 -26.74
N ILE A 25 21.84 -27.81 -27.46
CA ILE A 25 20.46 -27.84 -26.92
C ILE A 25 20.37 -28.82 -25.74
N ILE A 26 20.96 -30.00 -25.86
CA ILE A 26 20.94 -30.97 -24.76
C ILE A 26 21.65 -30.39 -23.52
N VAL A 27 22.83 -29.78 -23.70
CA VAL A 27 23.58 -29.16 -22.60
C VAL A 27 22.76 -28.04 -21.93
N LEU A 28 22.08 -27.18 -22.70
CA LEU A 28 21.23 -26.10 -22.15
C LEU A 28 20.02 -26.65 -21.40
N ILE A 29 19.38 -27.69 -21.92
CA ILE A 29 18.25 -28.35 -21.24
C ILE A 29 18.73 -28.99 -19.93
N THR A 30 19.86 -29.69 -19.93
CA THR A 30 20.42 -30.33 -18.73
C THR A 30 20.76 -29.27 -17.67
N LEU A 31 21.40 -28.15 -18.07
CA LEU A 31 21.69 -27.04 -17.17
C LEU A 31 20.43 -26.43 -16.58
N GLY A 32 19.39 -26.21 -17.40
CA GLY A 32 18.09 -25.70 -16.93
C GLY A 32 17.43 -26.62 -15.91
N ILE A 33 17.41 -27.95 -16.19
CA ILE A 33 16.85 -28.94 -15.25
C ILE A 33 17.67 -28.97 -13.96
N THR A 34 18.99 -28.90 -14.03
CA THR A 34 19.85 -28.87 -12.83
C THR A 34 19.59 -27.63 -11.98
N MET A 35 19.44 -26.46 -12.59
CA MET A 35 19.08 -25.22 -11.86
C MET A 35 17.70 -25.31 -11.18
N ILE A 36 16.72 -25.88 -11.88
CA ILE A 36 15.38 -26.10 -11.31
C ILE A 36 15.44 -27.07 -10.13
N LEU A 37 16.16 -28.17 -10.24
CA LEU A 37 16.35 -29.15 -9.15
C LEU A 37 17.09 -28.54 -7.96
N MET A 38 18.10 -27.72 -8.19
CA MET A 38 18.78 -26.97 -7.12
C MET A 38 17.85 -25.98 -6.42
N PHE A 39 17.02 -25.29 -7.17
CA PHE A 39 16.02 -24.38 -6.61
C PHE A 39 15.02 -25.13 -5.74
N PHE A 40 14.41 -26.22 -6.23
CA PHE A 40 13.50 -27.04 -5.44
C PHE A 40 14.18 -27.67 -4.22
N ARG A 41 15.43 -28.09 -4.33
CA ARG A 41 16.19 -28.61 -3.19
C ARG A 41 16.43 -27.55 -2.13
N LYS A 42 16.73 -26.29 -2.53
CA LYS A 42 16.88 -25.16 -1.60
C LYS A 42 15.56 -24.85 -0.92
N VAL A 43 14.45 -24.71 -1.66
CA VAL A 43 13.11 -24.47 -1.11
C VAL A 43 12.69 -25.60 -0.16
N SER A 44 12.97 -26.87 -0.52
CA SER A 44 12.68 -28.01 0.36
C SER A 44 13.55 -28.01 1.63
N TYR A 45 14.83 -27.64 1.51
CA TYR A 45 15.73 -27.53 2.65
C TYR A 45 15.31 -26.41 3.59
N ASP A 46 15.02 -25.23 3.06
CA ASP A 46 14.52 -24.09 3.83
C ASP A 46 13.18 -24.43 4.51
N GLY A 47 12.28 -25.16 3.81
CA GLY A 47 11.03 -25.67 4.37
C GLY A 47 11.23 -26.71 5.48
N GLN A 48 12.24 -27.59 5.37
CA GLN A 48 12.56 -28.57 6.41
C GLN A 48 13.17 -27.90 7.66
N VAL A 49 14.07 -26.92 7.46
CA VAL A 49 14.63 -26.14 8.57
C VAL A 49 13.52 -25.37 9.29
N TYR A 50 12.58 -24.79 8.54
CA TYR A 50 11.42 -24.11 9.10
C TYR A 50 10.52 -25.10 9.88
N ALA A 51 10.22 -26.25 9.30
CA ALA A 51 9.39 -27.28 9.95
C ALA A 51 10.04 -27.89 11.21
N GLN A 52 11.38 -28.00 11.26
CA GLN A 52 12.12 -28.45 12.44
C GLN A 52 12.11 -27.41 13.56
N ASN A 53 12.21 -26.11 13.20
CA ASN A 53 12.26 -25.05 14.19
C ASN A 53 10.85 -24.62 14.66
N PHE A 54 9.80 -24.90 13.88
CA PHE A 54 8.42 -24.51 14.14
C PHE A 54 7.42 -25.63 13.81
N PRO A 55 7.48 -26.79 14.49
CA PRO A 55 6.64 -27.96 14.15
C PRO A 55 5.14 -27.70 14.28
N GLU A 56 4.73 -26.81 15.19
CA GLU A 56 3.32 -26.49 15.43
C GLU A 56 2.69 -25.64 14.31
N LEU A 57 3.48 -24.75 13.69
CA LEU A 57 3.02 -23.89 12.58
C LEU A 57 2.74 -24.70 11.31
N VAL A 58 3.53 -25.75 11.05
CA VAL A 58 3.32 -26.64 9.89
C VAL A 58 2.05 -27.49 10.07
N GLY A 59 1.70 -27.83 11.30
CA GLY A 59 0.45 -28.53 11.64
C GLY A 59 -0.79 -27.66 11.46
N ALA A 60 -0.71 -26.37 11.79
CA ALA A 60 -1.79 -25.40 11.62
C ALA A 60 -2.06 -25.08 10.14
N ALA A 61 -1.01 -24.80 9.35
CA ALA A 61 -1.13 -24.52 7.93
C ALA A 61 -1.75 -25.68 7.12
N LYS A 62 -1.49 -26.92 7.50
CA LYS A 62 -2.14 -28.09 6.90
C LYS A 62 -3.63 -28.20 7.20
N ARG A 63 -4.11 -27.68 8.32
CA ARG A 63 -5.54 -27.69 8.66
C ARG A 63 -6.31 -26.57 7.95
N GLU A 64 -5.70 -25.41 7.70
CA GLU A 64 -6.35 -24.30 7.01
C GLU A 64 -6.52 -24.52 5.50
N THR A 65 -5.60 -25.22 4.84
CA THR A 65 -5.71 -25.53 3.41
C THR A 65 -6.84 -26.47 3.03
N THR A 66 -7.40 -27.23 3.98
CA THR A 66 -8.51 -28.17 3.71
C THR A 66 -9.89 -27.51 3.77
N THR A 67 -10.02 -26.30 4.33
CA THR A 67 -11.31 -25.61 4.55
C THR A 67 -11.61 -24.54 3.49
N TYR A 68 -10.66 -24.19 2.60
CA TYR A 68 -10.79 -23.06 1.68
C TYR A 68 -11.45 -23.34 0.33
N SER A 69 -11.88 -24.57 0.04
CA SER A 69 -12.41 -24.93 -1.29
C SER A 69 -13.92 -24.65 -1.50
N GLU A 70 -14.66 -24.16 -0.51
CA GLU A 70 -16.14 -24.06 -0.60
C GLU A 70 -16.75 -22.66 -0.42
N TYR A 71 -16.01 -21.56 -0.50
CA TYR A 71 -16.61 -20.25 -0.40
C TYR A 71 -17.04 -19.72 -1.79
N ARG A 72 -18.20 -20.21 -2.30
CA ARG A 72 -18.92 -19.57 -3.42
C ARG A 72 -19.70 -18.37 -2.88
N ARG A 73 -19.51 -17.19 -3.52
CA ARG A 73 -20.32 -15.99 -3.25
C ARG A 73 -21.81 -16.31 -3.41
N PRO A 74 -22.69 -15.87 -2.50
CA PRO A 74 -24.13 -15.94 -2.74
C PRO A 74 -24.50 -14.97 -3.88
N VAL A 75 -25.19 -15.49 -4.86
CA VAL A 75 -25.82 -14.70 -5.92
C VAL A 75 -27.04 -14.01 -5.32
N HIS A 76 -27.09 -12.69 -5.34
CA HIS A 76 -28.27 -11.91 -4.97
C HIS A 76 -29.44 -12.24 -5.90
N THR A 77 -30.41 -12.97 -5.39
CA THR A 77 -31.71 -13.11 -6.02
C THR A 77 -32.60 -11.98 -5.48
N THR A 78 -32.95 -11.05 -6.33
CA THR A 78 -33.89 -9.97 -6.04
C THR A 78 -35.29 -10.58 -5.90
N THR A 79 -35.81 -10.64 -4.68
CA THR A 79 -37.23 -10.98 -4.45
C THR A 79 -37.99 -9.69 -4.29
N GLU A 80 -38.88 -9.40 -5.23
CA GLU A 80 -39.84 -8.31 -5.12
C GLU A 80 -40.79 -8.58 -3.94
N SER A 81 -40.78 -7.69 -2.95
CA SER A 81 -41.75 -7.69 -1.85
C SER A 81 -42.84 -6.69 -2.15
N THR A 82 -44.05 -7.19 -2.33
CA THR A 82 -45.29 -6.44 -2.43
C THR A 82 -45.62 -5.80 -1.10
N THR A 83 -45.64 -4.47 -1.05
CA THR A 83 -45.98 -3.68 0.15
C THR A 83 -47.48 -3.53 0.25
N THR A 84 -48.06 -4.05 1.32
CA THR A 84 -49.47 -3.79 1.72
C THR A 84 -49.49 -2.53 2.57
N GLU A 85 -50.19 -1.51 2.10
CA GLU A 85 -50.43 -0.27 2.85
C GLU A 85 -51.35 -0.52 4.05
N THR A 86 -50.91 -0.13 5.25
CA THR A 86 -51.78 -0.01 6.43
C THR A 86 -51.79 1.43 6.84
N THR A 87 -52.96 2.06 6.65
CA THR A 87 -53.28 3.42 7.04
C THR A 87 -53.43 3.51 8.57
N THR A 88 -52.62 4.32 9.24
CA THR A 88 -52.83 4.68 10.64
C THR A 88 -52.97 6.19 10.75
N GLU A 89 -54.11 6.66 11.23
CA GLU A 89 -54.42 8.06 11.48
C GLU A 89 -53.48 8.64 12.55
N ALA A 90 -52.87 9.78 12.28
CA ALA A 90 -52.06 10.53 13.21
C ALA A 90 -52.81 11.76 13.73
N THR A 91 -52.98 11.80 15.01
CA THR A 91 -53.57 12.91 15.81
C THR A 91 -52.63 14.12 15.77
N THR A 92 -53.20 15.26 15.33
CA THR A 92 -52.51 16.55 15.25
C THR A 92 -52.38 17.19 16.64
N ILE A 93 -51.18 17.41 17.11
CA ILE A 93 -50.86 18.32 18.23
C ILE A 93 -50.19 19.56 17.67
N LEU A 94 -50.84 20.70 17.82
CA LEU A 94 -50.37 22.05 17.49
C LEU A 94 -49.20 22.46 18.41
N ALA A 95 -48.03 22.76 17.85
CA ALA A 95 -46.96 23.48 18.52
C ALA A 95 -46.74 24.87 17.88
N PRO A 96 -46.33 25.90 18.66
CA PRO A 96 -46.38 27.28 18.23
C PRO A 96 -45.27 27.62 17.22
N SER A 97 -45.69 28.41 16.23
CA SER A 97 -44.87 29.01 15.18
C SER A 97 -43.78 29.92 15.76
N LEU A 98 -42.51 29.54 15.55
CA LEU A 98 -41.38 30.45 15.58
C LEU A 98 -41.02 30.79 14.15
N ALA A 99 -41.00 32.08 13.81
CA ALA A 99 -40.65 32.60 12.52
C ALA A 99 -39.22 32.18 12.10
N PRO A 100 -38.97 31.87 10.84
CA PRO A 100 -37.64 31.58 10.38
C PRO A 100 -36.82 32.86 10.27
N THR A 101 -35.78 32.97 11.09
CA THR A 101 -34.69 33.92 10.87
C THR A 101 -33.94 33.43 9.66
N THR A 102 -34.05 34.09 8.55
CA THR A 102 -33.26 33.93 7.35
C THR A 102 -31.80 34.25 7.68
N ALA A 103 -31.03 33.23 8.08
CA ALA A 103 -29.59 33.30 8.01
C ALA A 103 -29.20 33.18 6.52
N SER A 104 -28.77 34.29 5.95
CA SER A 104 -28.11 34.31 4.64
C SER A 104 -26.85 33.47 4.76
N GLU A 105 -26.91 32.20 4.29
CA GLU A 105 -25.71 31.43 3.99
C GLU A 105 -24.98 32.16 2.85
N THR A 106 -24.02 32.97 3.23
CA THR A 106 -23.01 33.47 2.27
C THR A 106 -22.18 32.26 1.89
N GLU A 107 -22.52 31.59 0.76
CA GLU A 107 -21.62 30.64 0.09
C GLU A 107 -20.28 31.36 -0.08
N ALA A 108 -19.31 30.98 0.74
CA ALA A 108 -17.92 31.41 0.56
C ALA A 108 -17.44 30.83 -0.78
N THR A 109 -17.62 31.61 -1.83
CA THR A 109 -17.05 31.32 -3.16
C THR A 109 -15.53 31.32 -3.00
N THR A 110 -14.98 30.15 -2.76
CA THR A 110 -13.53 29.95 -2.67
C THR A 110 -12.93 30.37 -4.01
N THR A 111 -12.41 31.57 -4.10
CA THR A 111 -11.79 32.10 -5.31
C THR A 111 -10.50 31.32 -5.54
N LYS A 112 -10.49 30.42 -6.53
CA LYS A 112 -9.31 29.64 -6.89
C LYS A 112 -8.14 30.56 -7.22
N GLN A 113 -6.97 30.26 -6.66
CA GLN A 113 -5.74 31.05 -6.87
C GLN A 113 -5.41 31.19 -8.36
N GLN A 114 -5.08 32.42 -8.76
CA GLN A 114 -4.92 32.78 -10.16
C GLN A 114 -3.45 32.80 -10.62
N ASN A 115 -2.48 32.69 -9.68
CA ASN A 115 -1.05 32.66 -10.01
C ASN A 115 -0.64 31.29 -10.55
N ASN A 116 -0.07 31.27 -11.77
CA ASN A 116 0.36 30.04 -12.45
C ASN A 116 1.77 29.56 -12.03
N SER A 117 2.58 30.43 -11.44
CA SER A 117 3.93 30.05 -10.96
C SER A 117 3.85 29.04 -9.83
N PRO A 118 4.86 28.16 -9.66
CA PRO A 118 4.91 27.26 -8.50
C PRO A 118 4.91 28.05 -7.19
N ASP A 119 4.23 27.52 -6.18
CA ASP A 119 4.40 28.00 -4.81
C ASP A 119 5.81 27.62 -4.31
N PRO A 120 6.36 28.34 -3.32
CA PRO A 120 7.65 27.98 -2.74
C PRO A 120 7.72 26.50 -2.37
N ILE A 121 8.92 25.93 -2.47
CA ILE A 121 9.14 24.54 -2.06
C ILE A 121 8.78 24.38 -0.58
N ILE A 122 7.98 23.36 -0.29
CA ILE A 122 7.56 23.02 1.09
C ILE A 122 8.74 22.35 1.78
N GLU A 123 9.23 22.98 2.86
CA GLU A 123 10.23 22.42 3.76
C GLU A 123 9.65 22.41 5.18
N ASN A 124 9.28 21.23 5.64
CA ASN A 124 8.81 21.02 7.01
C ASN A 124 10.00 20.99 7.99
N LEU A 125 9.73 21.27 9.27
CA LEU A 125 10.73 21.02 10.32
C LEU A 125 11.08 19.53 10.35
N ASN A 126 12.40 19.24 10.54
CA ASN A 126 12.86 17.86 10.53
C ASN A 126 12.32 17.10 11.74
N TYR A 127 11.55 16.06 11.48
CA TYR A 127 11.23 15.08 12.50
C TYR A 127 12.47 14.25 12.81
N THR A 128 12.69 13.98 14.10
CA THR A 128 13.79 13.12 14.54
C THR A 128 13.22 12.04 15.45
N PHE A 129 13.46 10.78 15.12
CA PHE A 129 13.05 9.66 15.96
C PHE A 129 13.64 9.76 17.36
N LYS A 130 12.85 9.46 18.37
CA LYS A 130 13.29 9.41 19.76
C LYS A 130 14.47 8.43 19.86
N LYS A 131 15.52 8.81 20.57
CA LYS A 131 16.57 7.85 20.93
C LYS A 131 15.92 6.85 21.87
N ALA A 132 15.71 5.63 21.37
CA ALA A 132 15.15 4.59 22.19
C ALA A 132 16.12 4.32 23.36
N THR A 133 15.66 4.59 24.55
CA THR A 133 16.23 4.04 25.78
C THR A 133 15.75 2.60 25.88
N TRP A 134 16.35 1.76 25.06
CA TRP A 134 15.87 0.42 24.84
C TRP A 134 16.28 -0.49 26.00
N HIS A 135 15.34 -0.90 26.79
CA HIS A 135 15.47 -1.98 27.75
C HIS A 135 14.58 -3.14 27.27
N GLN A 136 15.18 -4.11 26.60
CA GLN A 136 14.48 -5.33 26.25
C GLN A 136 14.07 -6.06 27.53
N THR A 137 12.81 -5.90 27.94
CA THR A 137 12.30 -6.49 29.18
C THR A 137 11.88 -7.94 29.02
N ALA A 138 11.53 -8.36 27.79
CA ALA A 138 11.04 -9.70 27.51
C ALA A 138 12.06 -10.56 26.73
N THR A 139 12.21 -11.84 27.15
CA THR A 139 12.99 -12.82 26.38
C THR A 139 12.38 -13.06 24.99
N TYR A 140 13.16 -13.59 24.07
CA TYR A 140 12.68 -13.98 22.72
C TYR A 140 11.45 -14.90 22.80
N GLN A 141 11.50 -15.94 23.65
CA GLN A 141 10.40 -16.89 23.82
C GLN A 141 9.13 -16.22 24.33
N LYS A 142 9.27 -15.31 25.31
CA LYS A 142 8.12 -14.53 25.82
C LYS A 142 7.53 -13.65 24.71
N ARG A 143 8.37 -12.98 23.92
CA ARG A 143 7.90 -12.14 22.80
C ARG A 143 7.18 -12.96 21.74
N ALA A 144 7.70 -14.13 21.38
CA ALA A 144 7.06 -15.03 20.42
C ALA A 144 5.63 -15.41 20.86
N VAL A 145 5.45 -15.80 22.13
CA VAL A 145 4.11 -16.11 22.68
C VAL A 145 3.20 -14.87 22.65
N LEU A 146 3.72 -13.69 22.98
CA LEU A 146 2.93 -12.45 22.96
C LEU A 146 2.55 -12.03 21.53
N LEU A 147 3.42 -12.28 20.52
CA LEU A 147 3.11 -12.07 19.12
C LEU A 147 1.97 -12.99 18.64
N ASP A 148 2.02 -14.27 18.99
CA ASP A 148 0.93 -15.21 18.67
C ASP A 148 -0.37 -14.78 19.33
N ASN A 149 -0.34 -14.35 20.60
CA ASN A 149 -1.51 -13.81 21.28
C ASN A 149 -2.06 -12.54 20.59
N LEU A 150 -1.17 -11.67 20.10
CA LEU A 150 -1.57 -10.49 19.34
C LEU A 150 -2.32 -10.89 18.08
N ARG A 151 -1.80 -11.85 17.31
CA ARG A 151 -2.47 -12.37 16.11
C ARG A 151 -3.85 -12.95 16.43
N GLU A 152 -3.96 -13.75 17.50
CA GLU A 152 -5.26 -14.34 17.89
C GLU A 152 -6.27 -13.28 18.37
N LYS A 153 -5.83 -12.19 19.03
CA LYS A 153 -6.69 -11.05 19.35
C LYS A 153 -7.23 -10.38 18.07
N VAL A 154 -6.38 -10.15 17.07
CA VAL A 154 -6.79 -9.57 15.77
C VAL A 154 -7.74 -10.50 15.03
N ARG A 155 -7.45 -11.82 15.03
CA ARG A 155 -8.31 -12.83 14.44
C ARG A 155 -9.69 -12.86 15.09
N ALA A 156 -9.78 -12.75 16.42
CA ALA A 156 -11.05 -12.70 17.12
C ALA A 156 -11.91 -11.52 16.66
N VAL A 157 -11.30 -10.32 16.48
CA VAL A 157 -12.02 -9.14 15.93
C VAL A 157 -12.58 -9.43 14.54
N ASP A 158 -11.80 -10.05 13.63
CA ASP A 158 -12.26 -10.37 12.26
C ASP A 158 -13.44 -11.39 12.28
N ILE A 159 -13.41 -12.37 13.16
CA ILE A 159 -14.47 -13.39 13.29
C ILE A 159 -15.77 -12.79 13.86
N GLU A 160 -15.68 -11.85 14.78
CA GLU A 160 -16.84 -11.17 15.37
C GLU A 160 -17.57 -10.28 14.35
N GLN A 161 -16.90 -9.85 13.28
CA GLN A 161 -17.43 -8.95 12.27
C GLN A 161 -17.89 -9.72 11.03
N THR A 162 -19.16 -10.10 10.98
CA THR A 162 -19.75 -11.01 9.98
C THR A 162 -19.57 -10.55 8.51
N TYR A 163 -19.33 -9.27 8.24
CA TYR A 163 -19.27 -8.71 6.88
C TYR A 163 -18.01 -7.87 6.61
N MET A 164 -17.01 -7.97 7.45
CA MET A 164 -15.75 -7.25 7.32
C MET A 164 -14.61 -8.20 6.99
N ARG A 165 -13.59 -7.66 6.33
CA ARG A 165 -12.31 -8.34 6.14
C ARG A 165 -11.23 -7.50 6.76
N ILE A 166 -10.46 -8.09 7.68
CA ILE A 166 -9.32 -7.44 8.32
C ILE A 166 -8.05 -8.12 7.85
N CYS A 167 -7.07 -7.32 7.40
CA CYS A 167 -5.70 -7.76 7.19
C CYS A 167 -4.78 -6.91 8.07
N PHE A 168 -3.79 -7.52 8.67
CA PHE A 168 -2.93 -6.88 9.66
C PHE A 168 -1.49 -7.34 9.51
N GLU A 169 -0.55 -6.42 9.71
CA GLU A 169 0.87 -6.72 9.83
C GLU A 169 1.52 -5.77 10.82
N PHE A 170 2.29 -6.34 11.73
CA PHE A 170 3.15 -5.66 12.70
C PHE A 170 4.60 -6.05 12.45
N ILE A 171 5.52 -5.08 12.59
CA ILE A 171 6.95 -5.31 12.60
C ILE A 171 7.63 -4.38 13.62
N SER A 172 8.53 -4.92 14.45
CA SER A 172 9.51 -4.10 15.17
C SER A 172 10.63 -3.69 14.20
N LEU A 173 10.86 -2.40 14.07
CA LEU A 173 11.81 -1.86 13.07
C LEU A 173 13.27 -2.03 13.48
N LYS A 174 13.55 -2.31 14.75
CA LYS A 174 14.92 -2.54 15.26
C LYS A 174 15.25 -4.01 15.43
N ASN A 175 14.39 -4.77 16.08
CA ASN A 175 14.69 -6.17 16.38
C ASN A 175 14.12 -7.17 15.37
N GLY A 176 13.22 -6.73 14.48
CA GLY A 176 12.66 -7.56 13.42
C GLY A 176 11.55 -8.53 13.86
N ASP A 177 11.06 -8.45 15.11
CA ASP A 177 9.88 -9.20 15.55
C ASP A 177 8.72 -8.86 14.62
N ARG A 178 8.03 -9.88 14.09
CA ARG A 178 7.01 -9.70 13.07
C ARG A 178 5.85 -10.67 13.26
N ILE A 179 4.63 -10.19 13.05
CA ILE A 179 3.43 -11.02 13.06
C ILE A 179 2.35 -10.42 12.16
N GLY A 180 1.62 -11.27 11.47
CA GLY A 180 0.52 -10.86 10.60
C GLY A 180 -0.70 -11.76 10.72
N TYR A 181 -1.85 -11.21 10.30
CA TYR A 181 -3.09 -11.94 10.11
C TYR A 181 -3.65 -11.57 8.74
N ARG A 182 -3.88 -12.54 7.87
CA ARG A 182 -4.27 -12.36 6.46
C ARG A 182 -3.38 -11.36 5.71
N ASN A 183 -2.16 -11.20 6.20
CA ASN A 183 -1.21 -10.16 5.79
C ASN A 183 -0.72 -10.30 4.35
N LEU A 184 -0.80 -11.50 3.77
CA LEU A 184 -0.41 -11.80 2.40
C LEU A 184 -1.58 -11.67 1.40
N GLU A 185 -2.81 -11.47 1.88
CA GLU A 185 -3.95 -11.31 0.99
C GLU A 185 -3.90 -9.99 0.23
N PRO A 186 -4.26 -10.00 -1.08
CA PRO A 186 -4.31 -8.80 -1.88
C PRO A 186 -5.38 -7.83 -1.35
N VAL A 187 -4.96 -6.59 -1.06
CA VAL A 187 -5.82 -5.49 -0.59
C VAL A 187 -5.74 -4.28 -1.51
N LEU A 188 -6.70 -3.37 -1.43
CA LEU A 188 -6.74 -2.14 -2.20
C LEU A 188 -6.09 -1.01 -1.36
N PRO A 189 -4.90 -0.51 -1.74
CA PRO A 189 -4.19 0.48 -0.94
C PRO A 189 -4.73 1.91 -1.07
N SER A 190 -5.50 2.19 -2.12
CA SER A 190 -6.04 3.55 -2.37
C SER A 190 -4.94 4.64 -2.28
N GLY A 191 -5.12 5.70 -1.49
CA GLY A 191 -4.11 6.76 -1.29
C GLY A 191 -2.79 6.29 -0.68
N ALA A 192 -2.79 5.18 0.07
CA ALA A 192 -1.55 4.64 0.65
C ALA A 192 -0.52 4.14 -0.37
N TYR A 193 -0.91 4.09 -1.64
CA TYR A 193 0.06 3.86 -2.73
C TYR A 193 1.14 4.95 -2.84
N ALA A 194 0.91 6.12 -2.30
CA ALA A 194 1.94 7.15 -2.25
C ALA A 194 3.23 6.61 -1.63
N LEU A 195 3.13 5.76 -0.60
CA LEU A 195 4.29 5.20 0.10
C LEU A 195 5.28 4.47 -0.83
N PRO A 196 4.93 3.39 -1.54
CA PRO A 196 5.89 2.71 -2.41
C PRO A 196 6.31 3.53 -3.63
N ILE A 197 5.45 4.39 -4.16
CA ILE A 197 5.78 5.23 -5.33
C ILE A 197 6.82 6.27 -4.96
N GLU A 198 6.67 6.94 -3.82
CA GLU A 198 7.62 7.94 -3.37
C GLU A 198 8.95 7.33 -2.93
N LEU A 199 8.95 6.11 -2.37
CA LEU A 199 10.21 5.39 -2.13
C LEU A 199 11.01 5.24 -3.42
N VAL A 200 10.37 4.81 -4.51
CA VAL A 200 11.04 4.70 -5.82
C VAL A 200 11.50 6.07 -6.32
N TRP A 201 10.70 7.12 -6.09
CA TRP A 201 11.08 8.47 -6.48
C TRP A 201 12.33 8.95 -5.72
N TYR A 202 12.40 8.77 -4.40
CA TYR A 202 13.56 9.13 -3.58
C TYR A 202 14.79 8.27 -3.90
N ASP A 203 14.60 7.00 -4.24
CA ASP A 203 15.69 6.15 -4.75
C ASP A 203 16.25 6.66 -6.09
N GLN A 204 15.39 7.18 -6.96
CA GLN A 204 15.83 7.81 -8.20
C GLN A 204 16.49 9.17 -7.95
N TYR A 205 15.98 9.94 -7.00
CA TYR A 205 16.58 11.20 -6.56
C TYR A 205 18.01 10.99 -6.02
N SER A 206 18.22 9.98 -5.18
CA SER A 206 19.55 9.62 -4.65
C SER A 206 20.57 9.29 -5.77
N LYS A 207 20.09 8.87 -6.93
CA LYS A 207 20.88 8.53 -8.13
C LYS A 207 20.98 9.70 -9.12
N GLY A 208 20.49 10.88 -8.76
CA GLY A 208 20.48 12.08 -9.61
C GLY A 208 19.55 12.00 -10.83
N LYS A 209 18.55 11.08 -10.80
CA LYS A 209 17.59 10.91 -11.91
C LYS A 209 16.33 11.76 -11.75
N GLN A 210 16.08 12.27 -10.56
CA GLN A 210 14.95 13.13 -10.21
C GLN A 210 15.44 14.44 -9.62
N ASP A 211 14.59 15.48 -9.75
CA ASP A 211 14.88 16.83 -9.24
C ASP A 211 13.67 17.34 -8.44
N LEU A 212 13.89 17.76 -7.20
CA LEU A 212 12.88 18.37 -6.34
C LEU A 212 12.31 19.67 -6.92
N ALA A 213 13.13 20.41 -7.67
CA ALA A 213 12.74 21.64 -8.36
C ALA A 213 12.12 21.40 -9.76
N GLY A 214 12.05 20.15 -10.21
CA GLY A 214 11.30 19.78 -11.41
C GLY A 214 9.84 20.21 -11.29
N VAL A 215 9.19 20.51 -12.42
CA VAL A 215 7.87 21.16 -12.44
C VAL A 215 6.84 20.32 -13.21
N SER A 216 5.69 20.09 -12.59
CA SER A 216 4.47 19.57 -13.22
C SER A 216 3.43 20.67 -13.35
N THR A 217 2.59 20.62 -14.40
CA THR A 217 1.55 21.62 -14.65
C THR A 217 0.17 21.02 -14.53
N TYR A 218 -0.66 21.60 -13.67
CA TYR A 218 -2.06 21.23 -13.55
C TYR A 218 -2.85 21.71 -14.77
N ASN A 219 -3.46 20.78 -15.48
CA ASN A 219 -4.21 21.08 -16.69
C ASN A 219 -5.44 20.19 -16.83
N LYS A 220 -6.28 20.44 -17.84
CA LYS A 220 -7.52 19.68 -18.06
C LYS A 220 -7.32 18.18 -18.31
N ASN A 221 -6.11 17.76 -18.65
CA ASN A 221 -5.76 16.34 -18.87
C ASN A 221 -5.13 15.71 -17.64
N SER A 222 -4.83 16.50 -16.58
CA SER A 222 -4.31 15.95 -15.33
C SER A 222 -5.29 14.93 -14.74
N LYS A 223 -4.76 13.76 -14.41
CA LYS A 223 -5.54 12.64 -13.88
C LYS A 223 -5.68 12.75 -12.38
N GLY A 224 -6.76 12.26 -11.83
CA GLY A 224 -7.00 12.19 -10.40
C GLY A 224 -8.48 12.32 -10.02
N ALA A 225 -8.77 12.10 -8.76
CA ALA A 225 -10.12 12.23 -8.19
C ALA A 225 -10.41 13.68 -7.85
N TYR A 226 -10.96 14.44 -8.77
CA TYR A 226 -11.27 15.85 -8.56
C TYR A 226 -12.03 16.14 -7.27
N SER A 227 -13.00 15.32 -6.91
CA SER A 227 -13.83 15.48 -5.71
C SER A 227 -13.06 15.26 -4.39
N ALA A 228 -11.86 14.69 -4.44
CA ALA A 228 -11.04 14.40 -3.28
C ALA A 228 -9.64 15.03 -3.39
N SER A 229 -9.37 15.84 -4.42
CA SER A 229 -8.06 16.43 -4.63
C SER A 229 -7.99 17.85 -4.10
N TYR A 230 -7.05 18.11 -3.21
CA TYR A 230 -6.69 19.47 -2.76
C TYR A 230 -6.31 20.36 -3.95
N ILE A 231 -5.47 19.86 -4.88
CA ILE A 231 -5.09 20.58 -6.09
C ILE A 231 -6.32 20.93 -6.94
N GLY A 232 -7.21 19.94 -7.15
CA GLY A 232 -8.42 20.13 -7.95
C GLY A 232 -9.39 21.17 -7.38
N HIS A 233 -9.48 21.27 -6.05
CA HIS A 233 -10.34 22.25 -5.38
C HIS A 233 -9.71 23.64 -5.27
N THR A 234 -8.40 23.70 -5.02
CA THR A 234 -7.72 24.94 -4.66
C THR A 234 -7.25 25.74 -5.87
N TYR A 235 -6.77 25.05 -6.93
CA TYR A 235 -6.06 25.71 -8.02
C TYR A 235 -6.81 25.65 -9.35
N ARG A 236 -6.49 26.59 -10.24
CA ARG A 236 -6.97 26.63 -11.63
C ARG A 236 -5.99 25.91 -12.55
N TYR A 237 -6.47 25.51 -13.72
CA TYR A 237 -5.61 25.00 -14.78
C TYR A 237 -4.53 26.03 -15.16
N GLY A 238 -3.33 25.53 -15.44
CA GLY A 238 -2.14 26.32 -15.69
C GLY A 238 -1.22 26.47 -14.48
N LYS A 239 -1.71 26.18 -13.24
CA LYS A 239 -0.87 26.22 -12.04
C LYS A 239 0.24 25.20 -12.15
N GLN A 240 1.44 25.61 -11.82
CA GLN A 240 2.63 24.78 -11.75
C GLN A 240 2.93 24.34 -10.31
N PHE A 241 3.54 23.18 -10.17
CA PHE A 241 3.93 22.59 -8.89
C PHE A 241 5.34 22.04 -9.01
N PHE A 242 6.21 22.37 -8.06
CA PHE A 242 7.47 21.66 -7.89
C PHE A 242 7.22 20.20 -7.57
N HIS A 243 8.09 19.31 -8.00
CA HIS A 243 7.99 17.88 -7.65
C HIS A 243 8.00 17.69 -6.14
N ARG A 244 8.80 18.48 -5.40
CA ARG A 244 8.78 18.45 -3.93
C ARG A 244 7.39 18.70 -3.33
N ASN A 245 6.66 19.69 -3.88
CA ASN A 245 5.32 20.01 -3.39
C ASN A 245 4.31 18.91 -3.77
N SER A 246 4.50 18.28 -4.93
CA SER A 246 3.68 17.13 -5.36
C SER A 246 3.88 15.91 -4.46
N LEU A 247 5.13 15.60 -4.08
CA LEU A 247 5.44 14.55 -3.10
C LEU A 247 4.76 14.85 -1.75
N ASN A 248 4.94 16.07 -1.23
CA ASN A 248 4.29 16.44 0.03
C ASN A 248 2.76 16.27 -0.04
N TYR A 249 2.10 16.79 -1.08
CA TYR A 249 0.64 16.72 -1.17
C TYR A 249 0.13 15.28 -1.38
N ALA A 250 0.89 14.43 -2.05
CA ALA A 250 0.50 13.04 -2.25
C ALA A 250 0.40 12.27 -0.92
N ILE A 251 1.33 12.50 0.00
CA ILE A 251 1.30 11.89 1.35
C ILE A 251 0.45 12.71 2.31
N SER A 252 0.78 14.00 2.52
CA SER A 252 0.19 14.79 3.61
C SER A 252 -1.28 15.13 3.40
N LYS A 253 -1.73 15.17 2.16
CA LYS A 253 -3.13 15.47 1.78
C LYS A 253 -3.83 14.32 1.06
N SER A 254 -3.16 13.19 0.89
CA SER A 254 -3.63 12.05 0.07
C SER A 254 -4.12 12.50 -1.32
N ASP A 255 -3.45 13.48 -1.92
CA ASP A 255 -3.87 14.12 -3.17
C ASP A 255 -3.55 13.25 -4.39
N SER A 256 -4.59 12.78 -5.08
CA SER A 256 -4.44 11.90 -6.25
C SER A 256 -3.89 12.60 -7.49
N ILE A 257 -4.08 13.93 -7.66
CA ILE A 257 -3.50 14.68 -8.76
C ILE A 257 -2.00 14.86 -8.52
N ALA A 258 -1.61 15.19 -7.29
CA ALA A 258 -0.21 15.28 -6.89
C ALA A 258 0.52 13.95 -7.09
N LEU A 259 -0.08 12.84 -6.66
CA LEU A 259 0.50 11.51 -6.86
C LEU A 259 0.69 11.18 -8.35
N ASN A 260 -0.27 11.56 -9.20
CA ASN A 260 -0.11 11.38 -10.65
C ASN A 260 1.01 12.24 -11.23
N PHE A 261 1.27 13.45 -10.72
CA PHE A 261 2.45 14.22 -11.12
C PHE A 261 3.75 13.52 -10.74
N VAL A 262 3.82 12.91 -9.55
CA VAL A 262 4.97 12.09 -9.13
C VAL A 262 5.15 10.88 -10.07
N ILE A 263 4.06 10.17 -10.40
CA ILE A 263 4.09 9.04 -11.34
C ILE A 263 4.55 9.48 -12.73
N GLU A 264 4.02 10.59 -13.24
CA GLU A 264 4.37 11.13 -14.56
C GLU A 264 5.83 11.59 -14.62
N SER A 265 6.38 12.15 -13.53
CA SER A 265 7.80 12.54 -13.46
C SER A 265 8.77 11.36 -13.59
N MET A 266 8.29 10.13 -13.36
CA MET A 266 9.04 8.88 -13.49
C MET A 266 8.65 8.06 -14.73
N ASP A 267 8.04 8.67 -15.75
CA ASP A 267 7.57 8.01 -16.99
C ASP A 267 6.45 6.98 -16.79
N GLY A 268 5.72 7.06 -15.67
CA GLY A 268 4.52 6.28 -15.41
C GLY A 268 4.74 4.91 -14.76
N MET A 269 3.63 4.27 -14.40
CA MET A 269 3.62 3.03 -13.60
C MET A 269 4.38 1.86 -14.24
N LYS A 270 4.46 1.79 -15.56
CA LYS A 270 5.22 0.75 -16.26
C LYS A 270 6.71 0.78 -15.89
N LYS A 271 7.26 1.97 -15.58
CA LYS A 271 8.65 2.13 -15.13
C LYS A 271 8.80 1.93 -13.62
N ILE A 272 7.77 2.31 -12.86
CA ILE A 272 7.77 2.29 -11.40
C ILE A 272 7.53 0.90 -10.84
N SER A 273 6.58 0.13 -11.40
CA SER A 273 6.16 -1.17 -10.84
C SER A 273 7.31 -2.17 -10.68
N PRO A 274 8.25 -2.33 -11.63
CA PRO A 274 9.40 -3.21 -11.44
C PRO A 274 10.31 -2.78 -10.29
N GLU A 275 10.43 -1.47 -10.02
CA GLU A 275 11.25 -0.94 -8.92
C GLU A 275 10.56 -1.16 -7.57
N ILE A 276 9.25 -0.95 -7.49
CA ILE A 276 8.45 -1.31 -6.30
C ILE A 276 8.61 -2.80 -5.97
N ASN A 277 8.50 -3.68 -6.98
CA ASN A 277 8.61 -5.11 -6.80
C ASN A 277 10.00 -5.57 -6.33
N LYS A 278 11.05 -4.77 -6.50
CA LYS A 278 12.38 -5.05 -5.93
C LYS A 278 12.43 -4.80 -4.42
N ILE A 279 11.64 -3.85 -3.91
CA ILE A 279 11.57 -3.55 -2.48
C ILE A 279 10.73 -4.64 -1.78
N SER A 280 9.56 -4.91 -2.32
CA SER A 280 8.69 -5.98 -1.87
C SER A 280 7.78 -6.43 -3.03
N GLY A 281 7.93 -7.67 -3.44
CA GLY A 281 7.26 -8.22 -4.61
C GLY A 281 6.34 -9.38 -4.29
N TYR A 282 5.77 -9.47 -3.09
CA TYR A 282 4.86 -10.55 -2.75
C TYR A 282 3.57 -10.49 -3.56
N VAL A 283 2.95 -9.30 -3.63
CA VAL A 283 1.83 -9.03 -4.55
C VAL A 283 2.36 -8.24 -5.73
N SER A 284 2.31 -8.82 -6.94
CA SER A 284 2.80 -8.16 -8.15
C SER A 284 1.97 -6.91 -8.47
N TYR A 285 2.69 -5.83 -8.80
CA TYR A 285 2.09 -4.56 -9.22
C TYR A 285 2.02 -4.42 -10.76
N GLU A 286 2.20 -5.49 -11.52
CA GLU A 286 2.25 -5.45 -12.98
C GLU A 286 1.02 -4.80 -13.61
N ASP A 287 -0.15 -4.98 -12.98
CA ASP A 287 -1.42 -4.42 -13.42
C ASP A 287 -1.83 -3.14 -12.65
N ALA A 288 -0.94 -2.59 -11.83
CA ALA A 288 -1.21 -1.42 -11.01
C ALA A 288 -1.40 -0.16 -11.84
N VAL A 289 -2.54 -0.03 -12.46
CA VAL A 289 -3.03 1.26 -12.97
C VAL A 289 -3.72 1.96 -11.82
N LEU A 290 -2.93 2.71 -11.06
CA LEU A 290 -3.31 3.24 -9.78
C LEU A 290 -4.39 4.28 -9.81
N TYR A 291 -4.26 5.23 -10.67
CA TYR A 291 -5.18 6.34 -10.83
C TYR A 291 -5.53 6.46 -12.31
N GLN A 292 -6.38 5.54 -12.77
CA GLN A 292 -7.04 5.80 -14.03
C GLN A 292 -7.98 6.97 -13.87
N ASP A 293 -7.93 7.83 -14.86
CA ASP A 293 -8.89 8.88 -15.13
C ASP A 293 -10.29 8.46 -14.67
N TYR A 294 -10.80 9.09 -13.61
CA TYR A 294 -12.18 8.91 -13.16
C TYR A 294 -13.21 9.27 -14.26
N ARG A 295 -12.77 9.90 -15.35
CA ARG A 295 -13.58 10.17 -16.52
C ARG A 295 -13.79 8.92 -17.39
N SER A 296 -12.89 7.96 -17.37
CA SER A 296 -13.14 6.67 -18.00
C SER A 296 -13.86 5.77 -16.99
N ARG A 297 -15.14 5.55 -17.16
CA ARG A 297 -16.01 4.67 -16.35
C ARG A 297 -15.55 3.19 -16.31
N ARG A 298 -14.35 2.89 -16.72
CA ARG A 298 -13.75 1.57 -16.65
C ARG A 298 -12.86 1.49 -15.42
N TYR A 299 -13.46 1.10 -14.31
CA TYR A 299 -12.73 0.52 -13.19
C TYR A 299 -12.00 -0.75 -13.65
N LYS A 300 -10.86 -0.60 -14.27
CA LYS A 300 -9.89 -1.68 -14.21
C LYS A 300 -9.42 -1.69 -12.75
N SER A 301 -9.56 -2.83 -12.12
CA SER A 301 -9.18 -3.07 -10.73
C SER A 301 -7.86 -2.34 -10.45
N GLY A 302 -7.92 -1.28 -9.63
CA GLY A 302 -6.73 -0.55 -9.18
C GLY A 302 -5.72 -1.53 -8.63
N GLY A 303 -4.46 -1.14 -8.62
CA GLY A 303 -3.39 -1.99 -8.14
C GLY A 303 -3.71 -2.61 -6.78
N ARG A 304 -3.09 -3.72 -6.50
CA ARG A 304 -3.20 -4.44 -5.24
C ARG A 304 -1.88 -4.37 -4.51
N THR A 305 -1.95 -4.44 -3.21
CA THR A 305 -0.83 -4.64 -2.31
C THR A 305 -1.21 -5.68 -1.28
N SER A 306 -0.38 -5.89 -0.28
CA SER A 306 -0.69 -6.65 0.93
C SER A 306 -0.19 -5.89 2.15
N CYS A 307 -0.70 -6.22 3.35
CA CYS A 307 -0.17 -5.62 4.57
C CYS A 307 1.32 -5.97 4.75
N TYR A 308 1.72 -7.16 4.30
CA TYR A 308 3.10 -7.61 4.28
C TYR A 308 4.00 -6.70 3.42
N ASP A 309 3.58 -6.40 2.17
CA ASP A 309 4.33 -5.50 1.29
C ASP A 309 4.41 -4.09 1.87
N MET A 310 3.30 -3.56 2.39
CA MET A 310 3.27 -2.22 2.96
C MET A 310 4.19 -2.08 4.17
N THR A 311 4.29 -3.10 5.03
CA THR A 311 5.27 -3.09 6.13
C THR A 311 6.72 -3.21 5.64
N ASN A 312 6.98 -3.91 4.54
CA ASN A 312 8.30 -3.93 3.92
C ASN A 312 8.70 -2.55 3.38
N TYR A 313 7.75 -1.79 2.81
CA TYR A 313 8.02 -0.41 2.40
C TYR A 313 8.30 0.50 3.59
N ILE A 314 7.56 0.35 4.69
CA ILE A 314 7.82 1.06 5.95
C ILE A 314 9.24 0.74 6.46
N GLN A 315 9.60 -0.54 6.50
CA GLN A 315 10.92 -0.97 6.96
C GLN A 315 12.03 -0.43 6.04
N TYR A 316 11.80 -0.44 4.72
CA TYR A 316 12.73 0.11 3.75
C TYR A 316 12.93 1.62 3.98
N LEU A 317 11.85 2.38 4.16
CA LEU A 317 11.90 3.80 4.47
C LEU A 317 12.67 4.08 5.76
N TYR A 318 12.34 3.37 6.84
CA TYR A 318 13.00 3.55 8.13
C TYR A 318 14.51 3.28 8.06
N ASN A 319 14.89 2.16 7.42
CA ASN A 319 16.29 1.83 7.22
C ASN A 319 17.00 2.84 6.30
N GLY A 320 16.32 3.27 5.24
CA GLY A 320 16.81 4.32 4.34
C GLY A 320 17.07 5.63 5.08
N TYR A 321 16.14 6.04 5.93
CA TYR A 321 16.29 7.24 6.75
C TYR A 321 17.48 7.12 7.74
N ILE A 322 17.63 5.99 8.42
CA ILE A 322 18.77 5.79 9.37
C ILE A 322 20.11 5.86 8.63
N ASN A 323 20.21 5.34 7.42
CA ASN A 323 21.45 5.25 6.66
C ASN A 323 21.71 6.49 5.79
N SER A 324 20.69 7.19 5.34
CA SER A 324 20.76 8.32 4.43
C SER A 324 19.64 9.34 4.72
N PRO A 325 19.70 10.03 5.88
CA PRO A 325 18.63 10.93 6.31
C PRO A 325 18.42 12.09 5.34
N ASP A 326 19.44 12.62 4.71
CA ASP A 326 19.39 13.68 3.68
C ASP A 326 18.52 13.31 2.46
N ILE A 327 18.35 12.02 2.16
CA ILE A 327 17.48 11.55 1.10
C ILE A 327 16.03 11.41 1.59
N TYR A 328 15.82 10.67 2.70
CA TYR A 328 14.48 10.23 3.13
C TYR A 328 13.82 11.13 4.17
N GLN A 329 14.54 12.12 4.74
CA GLN A 329 14.01 13.02 5.76
C GLN A 329 12.71 13.70 5.34
N ARG A 330 12.62 14.12 4.08
CA ARG A 330 11.44 14.82 3.55
C ARG A 330 10.21 13.92 3.55
N MET A 331 10.37 12.66 3.18
CA MET A 331 9.28 11.68 3.20
C MET A 331 8.84 11.36 4.64
N ILE A 332 9.79 11.22 5.56
CA ILE A 332 9.54 11.08 7.01
C ILE A 332 8.75 12.29 7.53
N ASN A 333 9.14 13.51 7.16
CA ASN A 333 8.44 14.73 7.53
C ASN A 333 7.00 14.74 6.98
N ASP A 334 6.80 14.38 5.71
CA ASP A 334 5.48 14.38 5.07
C ASP A 334 4.52 13.38 5.74
N MET A 335 5.02 12.23 6.18
CA MET A 335 4.24 11.27 6.96
C MET A 335 3.92 11.78 8.37
N TYR A 336 4.86 12.49 9.02
CA TYR A 336 4.66 13.05 10.37
C TYR A 336 3.68 14.22 10.35
N TYR A 337 3.79 15.12 9.36
CA TYR A 337 2.91 16.28 9.17
C TYR A 337 1.70 15.97 8.29
N ASN A 338 1.27 14.72 8.23
CA ASN A 338 0.06 14.32 7.52
C ASN A 338 -1.16 15.04 8.12
N GLU A 339 -1.99 15.64 7.27
CA GLU A 339 -3.19 16.40 7.70
C GLU A 339 -4.33 15.49 8.16
N SER A 340 -4.31 14.21 7.75
CA SER A 340 -5.26 13.23 8.29
C SER A 340 -4.83 12.76 9.69
N VAL A 341 -5.79 12.33 10.47
CA VAL A 341 -5.51 11.76 11.79
C VAL A 341 -5.48 10.25 11.66
N SER A 342 -4.35 9.64 12.03
CA SER A 342 -4.26 8.18 12.08
C SER A 342 -5.26 7.59 13.08
N PRO A 343 -6.02 6.55 12.71
CA PRO A 343 -6.87 5.82 13.65
C PRO A 343 -6.12 5.26 14.86
N PHE A 344 -4.80 5.04 14.73
CA PHE A 344 -3.97 4.54 15.83
C PHE A 344 -3.73 5.59 16.94
N LYS A 345 -4.01 6.88 16.68
CA LYS A 345 -3.72 7.98 17.62
C LYS A 345 -4.33 7.75 19.01
N GLY A 346 -5.56 7.22 19.09
CA GLY A 346 -6.22 6.95 20.35
C GLY A 346 -5.75 5.69 21.08
N ALA A 347 -4.89 4.88 20.47
CA ALA A 347 -4.43 3.60 21.00
C ALA A 347 -3.11 3.69 21.77
N PHE A 348 -2.29 4.70 21.44
CA PHE A 348 -0.99 4.96 22.06
C PHE A 348 -1.06 6.18 22.96
N ALA A 349 -0.01 6.43 23.75
CA ALA A 349 0.09 7.64 24.57
C ALA A 349 -0.07 8.90 23.71
N GLN A 350 -0.65 9.96 24.28
CA GLN A 350 -1.03 11.18 23.52
C GLN A 350 0.16 11.84 22.81
N ASP A 351 1.35 11.74 23.40
CA ASP A 351 2.61 12.28 22.90
C ASP A 351 3.41 11.31 22.00
N THR A 352 2.87 10.11 21.74
CA THR A 352 3.51 9.15 20.83
C THR A 352 3.38 9.66 19.39
N PRO A 353 4.51 9.91 18.69
CA PRO A 353 4.48 10.30 17.29
C PRO A 353 4.04 9.14 16.42
N ILE A 354 3.13 9.44 15.48
CA ILE A 354 2.65 8.50 14.49
C ILE A 354 2.85 9.13 13.11
N LEU A 355 3.76 8.54 12.35
CA LEU A 355 4.08 8.92 10.99
C LEU A 355 3.30 7.97 10.08
N HIS A 356 2.35 8.47 9.28
CA HIS A 356 1.48 7.55 8.56
C HIS A 356 1.11 8.00 7.15
N VAL A 357 0.64 7.03 6.37
CA VAL A 357 0.00 7.24 5.07
C VAL A 357 -1.31 6.46 5.06
N GLN A 358 -2.40 7.15 4.81
CA GLN A 358 -3.73 6.57 4.80
C GLN A 358 -4.23 6.33 3.37
N GLY A 359 -4.92 5.22 3.17
CA GLY A 359 -5.68 4.93 1.95
C GLY A 359 -7.16 4.74 2.24
N LYS A 360 -8.00 5.44 1.47
CA LYS A 360 -9.44 5.42 1.64
C LYS A 360 -10.14 5.30 0.30
N ASN A 361 -11.05 4.35 0.18
CA ASN A 361 -11.95 4.23 -0.95
C ASN A 361 -13.34 3.82 -0.47
N SER A 362 -14.15 4.79 -0.12
CA SER A 362 -15.49 4.58 0.42
C SER A 362 -16.42 3.85 -0.57
N ASN A 363 -16.23 4.04 -1.88
CA ASN A 363 -17.02 3.33 -2.91
C ASN A 363 -16.74 1.82 -2.95
N MET A 364 -15.55 1.40 -2.52
CA MET A 364 -15.14 0.00 -2.46
C MET A 364 -15.14 -0.53 -1.03
N GLY A 365 -15.49 0.30 -0.05
CA GLY A 365 -15.43 -0.06 1.37
C GLY A 365 -14.03 -0.42 1.85
N ALA A 366 -12.99 0.18 1.26
CA ALA A 366 -11.60 -0.18 1.52
C ALA A 366 -10.87 0.93 2.28
N TYR A 367 -10.32 0.60 3.44
CA TYR A 367 -9.60 1.52 4.32
C TYR A 367 -8.31 0.87 4.78
N ILE A 368 -7.21 1.61 4.71
CA ILE A 368 -5.89 1.15 5.15
C ILE A 368 -5.14 2.28 5.83
N ASP A 369 -4.43 1.99 6.91
CA ASP A 369 -3.45 2.91 7.49
C ASP A 369 -2.11 2.20 7.65
N CYS A 370 -1.05 2.87 7.19
CA CYS A 370 0.31 2.38 7.18
C CYS A 370 1.17 3.34 7.99
N ALA A 371 1.62 2.92 9.17
CA ALA A 371 2.26 3.83 10.12
C ALA A 371 3.62 3.34 10.61
N ILE A 372 4.52 4.29 10.83
CA ILE A 372 5.64 4.16 11.75
C ILE A 372 5.22 4.81 13.07
N ILE A 373 5.24 4.06 14.15
CA ILE A 373 4.91 4.54 15.50
C ILE A 373 6.19 4.61 16.29
N ASP A 374 6.57 5.84 16.67
CA ASP A 374 7.81 6.11 17.40
C ASP A 374 7.57 6.04 18.91
N CYS A 375 7.44 4.80 19.39
CA CYS A 375 7.35 4.45 20.79
C CYS A 375 8.71 3.94 21.31
N GLU A 376 8.74 3.25 22.46
CA GLU A 376 9.97 2.72 23.06
C GLU A 376 10.79 1.87 22.10
N GLU A 377 10.13 1.05 21.33
CA GLU A 377 10.65 0.36 20.16
C GLU A 377 9.91 0.88 18.94
N PRO A 378 10.55 1.54 17.96
CA PRO A 378 9.90 1.98 16.74
C PRO A 378 9.29 0.79 16.00
N ILE A 379 8.03 0.89 15.66
CA ILE A 379 7.29 -0.19 15.01
C ILE A 379 6.68 0.26 13.68
N GLY A 380 6.56 -0.69 12.75
CA GLY A 380 5.71 -0.57 11.58
C GLY A 380 4.38 -1.28 11.84
N LEU A 381 3.29 -0.59 11.57
CA LEU A 381 1.94 -1.12 11.73
C LEU A 381 1.12 -0.85 10.48
N VAL A 382 0.56 -1.88 9.90
CA VAL A 382 -0.37 -1.79 8.76
C VAL A 382 -1.65 -2.53 9.10
N VAL A 383 -2.78 -1.84 9.00
CA VAL A 383 -4.10 -2.43 9.17
C VAL A 383 -4.97 -2.04 7.99
N TYR A 384 -5.57 -3.04 7.37
CA TYR A 384 -6.58 -2.90 6.32
C TYR A 384 -7.92 -3.42 6.83
N VAL A 385 -8.98 -2.65 6.59
CA VAL A 385 -10.35 -3.03 6.93
C VAL A 385 -11.25 -2.81 5.72
N GLU A 386 -12.01 -3.86 5.37
CA GLU A 386 -13.02 -3.80 4.31
C GLU A 386 -14.41 -3.75 4.95
N THR A 387 -15.05 -2.58 4.89
CA THR A 387 -16.35 -2.30 5.48
C THR A 387 -17.08 -1.20 4.72
N ALA A 388 -18.42 -1.14 4.86
CA ALA A 388 -19.22 -0.07 4.25
C ALA A 388 -18.97 1.32 4.85
N TYR A 389 -18.51 1.40 6.11
CA TYR A 389 -18.43 2.66 6.86
C TYR A 389 -17.03 2.92 7.38
N GLU A 390 -16.53 4.12 7.09
CA GLU A 390 -15.21 4.57 7.54
C GLU A 390 -15.06 4.58 9.07
N GLU A 391 -16.09 5.01 9.79
CA GLU A 391 -16.09 5.06 11.25
C GLU A 391 -15.88 3.67 11.87
N HIS A 392 -16.48 2.64 11.27
CA HIS A 392 -16.26 1.25 11.69
C HIS A 392 -14.82 0.82 11.43
N ALA A 393 -14.28 1.16 10.26
CA ALA A 393 -12.88 0.86 9.96
C ALA A 393 -11.93 1.51 10.97
N ASN A 394 -12.15 2.80 11.27
CA ASN A 394 -11.34 3.54 12.23
C ASN A 394 -11.44 2.95 13.64
N THR A 395 -12.64 2.55 14.08
CA THR A 395 -12.85 1.89 15.38
C THR A 395 -12.08 0.58 15.48
N ILE A 396 -12.12 -0.25 14.44
CA ILE A 396 -11.39 -1.52 14.39
C ILE A 396 -9.88 -1.28 14.37
N MET A 397 -9.40 -0.34 13.56
CA MET A 397 -7.99 0.03 13.51
C MET A 397 -7.49 0.53 14.86
N GLN A 398 -8.29 1.35 15.56
CA GLN A 398 -7.97 1.81 16.91
C GLN A 398 -7.92 0.67 17.91
N GLN A 399 -8.86 -0.27 17.86
CA GLN A 399 -8.88 -1.47 18.71
C GLN A 399 -7.62 -2.32 18.50
N ILE A 400 -7.27 -2.60 17.23
CA ILE A 400 -6.05 -3.35 16.90
C ILE A 400 -4.81 -2.58 17.35
N GLY A 401 -4.78 -1.26 17.14
CA GLY A 401 -3.72 -0.39 17.67
C GLY A 401 -3.55 -0.54 19.19
N GLY A 402 -4.67 -0.65 19.93
CA GLY A 402 -4.66 -0.90 21.38
C GLY A 402 -3.99 -2.22 21.77
N TYR A 403 -4.24 -3.30 21.02
CA TYR A 403 -3.57 -4.58 21.23
C TYR A 403 -2.07 -4.51 20.94
N VAL A 404 -1.69 -3.77 19.91
CA VAL A 404 -0.28 -3.52 19.58
C VAL A 404 0.40 -2.69 20.67
N ALA A 405 -0.25 -1.63 21.16
CA ALA A 405 0.28 -0.82 22.25
C ALA A 405 0.46 -1.62 23.55
N GLU A 406 -0.45 -2.54 23.85
CA GLU A 406 -0.33 -3.48 24.97
C GLU A 406 0.88 -4.41 24.76
N PHE A 407 1.04 -4.96 23.56
CA PHE A 407 2.18 -5.80 23.20
C PHE A 407 3.51 -5.05 23.41
N VAL A 408 3.62 -3.83 22.86
CA VAL A 408 4.82 -2.98 22.98
C VAL A 408 5.19 -2.75 24.45
N ARG A 409 4.23 -2.34 25.29
CA ARG A 409 4.47 -2.15 26.73
C ARG A 409 4.94 -3.44 27.42
N ASN A 410 4.40 -4.59 27.06
CA ASN A 410 4.75 -5.87 27.69
C ASN A 410 6.11 -6.43 27.23
N CYS A 411 6.60 -5.97 26.08
CA CYS A 411 7.85 -6.48 25.48
C CYS A 411 9.01 -5.52 25.59
N TYR A 412 8.75 -4.22 25.51
CA TYR A 412 9.76 -3.19 25.31
C TYR A 412 9.67 -2.04 26.35
N GLY A 413 8.59 -1.95 27.09
CA GLY A 413 8.34 -0.93 28.11
C GLY A 413 8.95 -1.21 29.48
#